data_54fc5c886cf1c2eb4b05bd47c5124e34
#
_entry.id   54fc5c886cf1c2eb4b05bd47c5124e34
#
_cell.length_a   1.000
_cell.length_b   1.000
_cell.length_c   1.000
_cell.angle_alpha   90.00
_cell.angle_beta   90.00
_cell.angle_gamma   90.00
#
_symmetry.space_group_name_H-M   'P 1'
#
loop_
_entity.id
_entity.type
_entity.pdbx_description
1 polymer ?
#
loop_
_entity_poly.entity_id
_entity_poly.type
_entity_poly.pdbx_seq_one_letter_code
_entity_poly.pdbx_strand_id
1 'polypeptide(L)'
;VDSFVDFFILNELSNNVDGYRLSTWLVKDKNELLSIGPIWDFNLAFGNANYCGGGRYDVWAYKFNERCSDDFWQIPFWWNRFMEDPNFKSLLQQRWNTLRNNELSENIILSKIDNYVSLFESSGSGEANFRRWQILGEYVWPNEFIGGSYPEEINYLKDWISNRLIWMDSKINTF
;
A
#
# COMPACT_ATOMS: atom_id res chain seq x y z
N VAL A 1 14.43 -14.19 4.46
CA VAL A 1 14.53 -12.71 4.30
C VAL A 1 13.61 -12.23 3.20
N ASP A 2 13.55 -12.94 2.06
CA ASP A 2 12.85 -12.49 0.85
C ASP A 2 11.38 -12.15 1.09
N SER A 3 10.64 -12.97 1.84
CA SER A 3 9.23 -12.68 2.17
C SER A 3 9.08 -11.38 2.97
N PHE A 4 10.04 -11.03 3.83
CA PHE A 4 10.03 -9.77 4.58
C PHE A 4 10.32 -8.56 3.69
N VAL A 5 11.21 -8.73 2.71
CA VAL A 5 11.50 -7.68 1.71
C VAL A 5 10.28 -7.42 0.84
N ASP A 6 9.65 -8.46 0.30
CA ASP A 6 8.46 -8.33 -0.53
C ASP A 6 7.27 -7.76 0.27
N PHE A 7 7.07 -8.21 1.51
CA PHE A 7 6.06 -7.68 2.41
C PHE A 7 6.27 -6.18 2.70
N PHE A 8 7.53 -5.78 2.97
CA PHE A 8 7.89 -4.37 3.17
C PHE A 8 7.56 -3.55 1.91
N ILE A 9 8.01 -3.98 0.74
CA ILE A 9 7.76 -3.27 -0.52
C ILE A 9 6.27 -3.05 -0.76
N LEU A 10 5.45 -4.08 -0.59
CA LEU A 10 4.01 -4.00 -0.87
C LEU A 10 3.27 -3.10 0.13
N ASN A 11 3.59 -3.19 1.42
CA ASN A 11 2.99 -2.32 2.43
C ASN A 11 3.47 -0.88 2.33
N GLU A 12 4.73 -0.66 1.97
CA GLU A 12 5.22 0.69 1.71
C GLU A 12 4.63 1.27 0.43
N LEU A 13 4.62 0.52 -0.69
CA LEU A 13 4.02 0.98 -1.93
C LEU A 13 2.59 1.45 -1.75
N SER A 14 1.82 0.71 -0.99
CA SER A 14 0.42 1.00 -0.73
C SER A 14 0.17 1.98 0.43
N ASN A 15 1.20 2.30 1.23
CA ASN A 15 1.05 3.01 2.51
C ASN A 15 -0.07 2.40 3.37
N ASN A 16 -0.09 1.06 3.50
CA ASN A 16 -1.12 0.37 4.25
C ASN A 16 -0.95 0.66 5.75
N VAL A 17 -1.86 1.46 6.31
CA VAL A 17 -1.79 1.91 7.71
C VAL A 17 -1.91 0.77 8.73
N ASP A 18 -2.50 -0.35 8.33
CA ASP A 18 -2.70 -1.54 9.19
C ASP A 18 -1.73 -2.68 8.89
N GLY A 19 -0.98 -2.58 7.79
CA GLY A 19 -0.20 -3.68 7.23
C GLY A 19 0.88 -4.24 8.15
N TYR A 20 1.52 -3.41 8.97
CA TYR A 20 2.62 -3.82 9.85
C TYR A 20 2.19 -4.16 11.28
N ARG A 21 0.94 -3.92 11.67
CA ARG A 21 0.48 -3.94 13.06
C ARG A 21 -0.79 -4.78 13.30
N LEU A 22 -1.73 -4.78 12.37
CA LEU A 22 -3.01 -5.50 12.47
C LEU A 22 -3.12 -6.59 11.41
N SER A 23 -2.86 -6.25 10.15
CA SER A 23 -3.01 -7.15 9.01
C SER A 23 -1.69 -7.89 8.70
N THR A 24 -1.08 -8.48 9.73
CA THR A 24 0.23 -9.15 9.66
C THR A 24 0.16 -10.58 10.16
N TRP A 25 0.68 -11.50 9.35
CA TRP A 25 0.78 -12.92 9.69
C TRP A 25 2.21 -13.40 9.56
N LEU A 26 2.64 -14.19 10.53
CA LEU A 26 3.93 -14.88 10.52
C LEU A 26 3.68 -16.38 10.40
N VAL A 27 4.42 -17.04 9.51
CA VAL A 27 4.31 -18.47 9.26
C VAL A 27 5.65 -19.13 9.53
N LYS A 28 5.61 -20.23 10.27
CA LYS A 28 6.78 -21.05 10.59
C LYS A 28 6.43 -22.53 10.48
N ASP A 29 6.75 -23.10 9.34
CA ASP A 29 6.65 -24.55 9.16
C ASP A 29 7.80 -25.28 9.83
N LYS A 30 7.59 -26.59 10.06
CA LYS A 30 8.61 -27.45 10.67
C LYS A 30 9.84 -27.51 9.76
N ASN A 31 11.00 -27.21 10.32
CA ASN A 31 12.30 -27.18 9.66
C ASN A 31 12.49 -26.08 8.59
N GLU A 32 11.51 -25.19 8.38
CA GLU A 32 11.62 -24.05 7.49
C GLU A 32 12.04 -22.77 8.24
N LEU A 33 12.42 -21.74 7.51
CA LEU A 33 12.67 -20.43 8.06
C LEU A 33 11.35 -19.71 8.34
N LEU A 34 11.38 -18.78 9.31
CA LEU A 34 10.26 -17.87 9.54
C LEU A 34 9.99 -17.04 8.29
N SER A 35 8.74 -16.98 7.86
CA SER A 35 8.28 -16.14 6.78
C SER A 35 7.13 -15.23 7.22
N ILE A 36 6.88 -14.17 6.45
CA ILE A 36 5.76 -13.26 6.65
C ILE A 36 4.80 -13.34 5.46
N GLY A 37 3.50 -13.27 5.71
CA GLY A 37 2.43 -13.40 4.72
C GLY A 37 1.32 -14.33 5.22
N PRO A 38 0.21 -14.44 4.48
CA PRO A 38 -0.09 -13.72 3.24
C PRO A 38 -0.30 -12.22 3.45
N ILE A 39 -0.19 -11.46 2.35
CA ILE A 39 -0.64 -10.06 2.33
C ILE A 39 -2.16 -10.03 2.17
N TRP A 40 -2.83 -9.15 2.89
CA TRP A 40 -4.28 -9.01 2.83
C TRP A 40 -4.73 -7.66 3.41
N ASP A 41 -6.00 -7.33 3.24
CA ASP A 41 -6.67 -6.20 3.90
C ASP A 41 -6.09 -4.83 3.49
N PHE A 42 -6.16 -4.53 2.20
CA PHE A 42 -5.64 -3.30 1.60
C PHE A 42 -6.73 -2.24 1.33
N ASN A 43 -7.89 -2.35 1.98
CA ASN A 43 -8.99 -1.40 1.81
C ASN A 43 -8.69 0.00 2.35
N LEU A 44 -7.79 0.12 3.33
CA LEU A 44 -7.30 1.40 3.89
C LEU A 44 -5.92 1.79 3.36
N ALA A 45 -5.56 1.27 2.21
CA ALA A 45 -4.30 1.53 1.52
C ALA A 45 -4.47 2.49 0.33
N PHE A 46 -3.38 2.82 -0.35
CA PHE A 46 -3.36 3.65 -1.55
C PHE A 46 -4.01 5.02 -1.37
N GLY A 47 -3.77 5.64 -0.22
CA GLY A 47 -4.28 6.95 0.12
C GLY A 47 -5.70 6.97 0.68
N ASN A 48 -6.32 5.80 0.89
CA ASN A 48 -7.72 5.70 1.34
C ASN A 48 -7.87 5.66 2.87
N ALA A 49 -7.08 6.43 3.62
CA ALA A 49 -7.25 6.54 5.07
C ALA A 49 -6.89 7.96 5.53
N ASN A 50 -7.81 8.63 6.23
CA ASN A 50 -7.65 10.01 6.69
C ASN A 50 -7.02 10.13 8.10
N TYR A 51 -6.34 9.10 8.57
CA TYR A 51 -5.67 9.11 9.87
C TYR A 51 -4.22 8.63 9.74
N CYS A 52 -3.39 9.03 10.70
CA CYS A 52 -2.00 8.59 10.84
C CYS A 52 -1.15 8.73 9.56
N GLY A 53 -1.52 9.65 8.68
CA GLY A 53 -0.83 9.88 7.41
C GLY A 53 -1.16 8.86 6.33
N GLY A 54 -2.28 8.13 6.45
CA GLY A 54 -2.71 7.13 5.47
C GLY A 54 -2.99 7.71 4.08
N GLY A 55 -3.52 8.95 4.01
CA GLY A 55 -3.72 9.67 2.74
C GLY A 55 -2.44 10.15 2.07
N ARG A 56 -1.32 10.23 2.79
CA ARG A 56 -0.05 10.77 2.29
C ARG A 56 0.69 9.76 1.42
N TYR A 57 1.25 10.21 0.32
CA TYR A 57 2.15 9.41 -0.53
C TYR A 57 3.64 9.56 -0.15
N ASP A 58 3.98 10.55 0.72
CA ASP A 58 5.36 10.97 1.02
C ASP A 58 5.81 10.60 2.45
N VAL A 59 5.28 9.51 2.99
CA VAL A 59 5.64 8.99 4.32
C VAL A 59 5.97 7.49 4.26
N TRP A 60 6.81 7.02 5.17
CA TRP A 60 7.04 5.59 5.36
C TRP A 60 5.94 4.98 6.25
N ALA A 61 5.28 3.93 5.78
CA ALA A 61 4.26 3.23 6.57
C ALA A 61 4.86 2.60 7.84
N TYR A 62 6.06 2.00 7.76
CA TYR A 62 6.75 1.41 8.92
C TYR A 62 7.08 2.44 10.02
N LYS A 63 7.05 3.74 9.72
CA LYS A 63 7.20 4.85 10.67
C LYS A 63 5.88 5.35 11.26
N PHE A 64 4.85 4.53 11.22
CA PHE A 64 3.53 4.86 11.79
C PHE A 64 3.61 5.37 13.22
N ASN A 65 4.41 4.72 14.08
CA ASN A 65 4.56 5.07 15.50
C ASN A 65 5.06 6.51 15.72
N GLU A 66 5.84 7.06 14.78
CA GLU A 66 6.31 8.45 14.85
C GLU A 66 5.17 9.46 14.63
N ARG A 67 4.12 9.08 13.91
CA ARG A 67 2.98 9.94 13.58
C ARG A 67 1.76 9.70 14.47
N CYS A 68 1.64 8.50 15.02
CA CYS A 68 0.53 8.04 15.83
C CYS A 68 1.02 7.34 17.10
N SER A 69 1.78 8.06 17.92
CA SER A 69 2.36 7.54 19.15
C SER A 69 1.30 7.07 20.17
N ASP A 70 0.10 7.65 20.10
CA ASP A 70 -0.99 7.39 21.04
C ASP A 70 -1.92 6.24 20.59
N ASP A 71 -1.70 5.69 19.38
CA ASP A 71 -2.46 4.52 18.94
C ASP A 71 -2.09 3.29 19.80
N PHE A 72 -3.10 2.53 20.20
CA PHE A 72 -2.91 1.33 21.02
C PHE A 72 -2.11 0.23 20.29
N TRP A 73 -2.33 0.12 18.97
CA TRP A 73 -1.69 -0.89 18.13
C TRP A 73 -0.48 -0.30 17.41
N GLN A 74 0.68 -0.41 18.04
CA GLN A 74 1.93 0.09 17.49
C GLN A 74 2.60 -0.92 16.56
N ILE A 75 3.35 -0.43 15.58
CA ILE A 75 4.20 -1.25 14.73
C ILE A 75 5.31 -1.87 15.56
N PRO A 76 5.56 -3.19 15.45
CA PRO A 76 6.62 -3.87 16.19
C PRO A 76 8.02 -3.33 15.88
N PHE A 77 8.85 -3.28 16.91
CA PHE A 77 10.19 -2.67 16.86
C PHE A 77 11.14 -3.29 15.82
N TRP A 78 10.94 -4.55 15.42
CA TRP A 78 11.85 -5.24 14.50
C TRP A 78 11.85 -4.65 13.10
N TRP A 79 10.80 -3.93 12.66
CA TRP A 79 10.81 -3.23 11.38
C TRP A 79 11.86 -2.11 11.35
N ASN A 80 12.01 -1.37 12.45
CA ASN A 80 13.10 -0.41 12.59
C ASN A 80 14.48 -1.11 12.57
N ARG A 81 14.60 -2.29 13.22
CA ARG A 81 15.83 -3.08 13.20
C ARG A 81 16.19 -3.57 11.80
N PHE A 82 15.24 -4.02 11.01
CA PHE A 82 15.49 -4.34 9.60
C PHE A 82 16.02 -3.12 8.84
N MET A 83 15.48 -1.94 9.07
CA MET A 83 15.91 -0.70 8.41
C MET A 83 17.22 -0.13 8.96
N GLU A 84 17.77 -0.65 10.06
CA GLU A 84 19.12 -0.40 10.55
C GLU A 84 20.15 -1.33 9.88
N ASP A 85 19.74 -2.51 9.40
CA ASP A 85 20.62 -3.50 8.77
C ASP A 85 20.96 -3.12 7.32
N PRO A 86 22.26 -2.87 7.00
CA PRO A 86 22.66 -2.53 5.64
C PRO A 86 22.44 -3.66 4.63
N ASN A 87 22.45 -4.92 5.07
CA ASN A 87 22.17 -6.04 4.18
C ASN A 87 20.68 -6.07 3.79
N PHE A 88 19.77 -5.84 4.74
CA PHE A 88 18.33 -5.73 4.44
C PHE A 88 18.05 -4.58 3.48
N LYS A 89 18.63 -3.42 3.71
CA LYS A 89 18.52 -2.25 2.81
C LYS A 89 19.01 -2.56 1.40
N SER A 90 20.16 -3.24 1.28
CA SER A 90 20.71 -3.63 -0.02
C SER A 90 19.76 -4.59 -0.76
N LEU A 91 19.23 -5.60 -0.09
CA LEU A 91 18.25 -6.53 -0.67
C LEU A 91 16.96 -5.80 -1.08
N LEU A 92 16.47 -4.91 -0.24
CA LEU A 92 15.30 -4.09 -0.50
C LEU A 92 15.50 -3.22 -1.75
N GLN A 93 16.64 -2.54 -1.86
CA GLN A 93 16.98 -1.70 -3.01
C GLN A 93 17.07 -2.52 -4.30
N GLN A 94 17.74 -3.66 -4.27
CA GLN A 94 17.87 -4.56 -5.42
C GLN A 94 16.50 -5.07 -5.87
N ARG A 95 15.68 -5.54 -4.91
CA ARG A 95 14.34 -6.06 -5.20
C ARG A 95 13.42 -4.99 -5.73
N TRP A 96 13.43 -3.80 -5.12
CA TRP A 96 12.67 -2.64 -5.59
C TRP A 96 13.01 -2.32 -7.04
N ASN A 97 14.29 -2.16 -7.37
CA ASN A 97 14.74 -1.82 -8.72
C ASN A 97 14.33 -2.91 -9.74
N THR A 98 14.40 -4.18 -9.36
CA THR A 98 13.92 -5.28 -10.21
C THR A 98 12.42 -5.14 -10.48
N LEU A 99 11.61 -4.94 -9.45
CA LEU A 99 10.16 -4.82 -9.57
C LEU A 99 9.76 -3.55 -10.34
N ARG A 100 10.44 -2.41 -10.12
CA ARG A 100 10.18 -1.15 -10.83
C ARG A 100 10.45 -1.24 -12.33
N ASN A 101 11.39 -2.06 -12.73
CA ASN A 101 11.66 -2.32 -14.16
C ASN A 101 10.69 -3.36 -14.78
N ASN A 102 9.85 -4.00 -13.98
CA ASN A 102 8.93 -5.06 -14.39
C ASN A 102 7.52 -4.81 -13.82
N GLU A 103 7.09 -5.65 -12.88
CA GLU A 103 5.70 -5.73 -12.40
C GLU A 103 5.18 -4.45 -11.75
N LEU A 104 6.06 -3.66 -11.14
CA LEU A 104 5.74 -2.39 -10.49
C LEU A 104 6.12 -1.17 -11.35
N SER A 105 6.35 -1.34 -12.65
CA SER A 105 6.42 -0.18 -13.54
C SER A 105 5.08 0.55 -13.55
N GLU A 106 5.14 1.89 -13.60
CA GLU A 106 3.93 2.72 -13.54
C GLU A 106 2.91 2.32 -14.61
N ASN A 107 3.39 2.13 -15.84
CA ASN A 107 2.53 1.73 -16.96
C ASN A 107 1.80 0.41 -16.72
N ILE A 108 2.46 -0.59 -16.12
CA ILE A 108 1.84 -1.88 -15.79
C ILE A 108 0.78 -1.71 -14.71
N ILE A 109 1.06 -0.95 -13.66
CA ILE A 109 0.11 -0.72 -12.57
C ILE A 109 -1.12 0.03 -13.10
N LEU A 110 -0.92 1.16 -13.80
CA LEU A 110 -2.01 1.95 -14.33
C LEU A 110 -2.86 1.17 -15.34
N SER A 111 -2.21 0.37 -16.21
CA SER A 111 -2.93 -0.50 -17.15
C SER A 111 -3.78 -1.57 -16.45
N LYS A 112 -3.32 -2.11 -15.32
CA LYS A 112 -4.13 -3.04 -14.52
C LYS A 112 -5.37 -2.35 -13.95
N ILE A 113 -5.24 -1.12 -13.47
CA ILE A 113 -6.38 -0.32 -12.99
C ILE A 113 -7.37 -0.12 -14.14
N ASP A 114 -6.91 0.34 -15.30
CA ASP A 114 -7.77 0.56 -16.48
C ASP A 114 -8.50 -0.71 -16.92
N ASN A 115 -7.81 -1.85 -16.91
CA ASN A 115 -8.42 -3.14 -17.23
C ASN A 115 -9.55 -3.51 -16.24
N TYR A 116 -9.35 -3.28 -14.93
CA TYR A 116 -10.40 -3.53 -13.94
C TYR A 116 -11.56 -2.54 -14.09
N VAL A 117 -11.28 -1.25 -14.32
CA VAL A 117 -12.32 -0.25 -14.61
C VAL A 117 -13.16 -0.68 -15.80
N SER A 118 -12.52 -1.04 -16.92
CA SER A 118 -13.22 -1.51 -18.13
C SER A 118 -14.06 -2.76 -17.87
N LEU A 119 -13.57 -3.68 -17.03
CA LEU A 119 -14.33 -4.87 -16.62
C LEU A 119 -15.57 -4.50 -15.80
N PHE A 120 -15.45 -3.60 -14.84
CA PHE A 120 -16.58 -3.14 -14.00
C PHE A 120 -17.62 -2.37 -14.82
N GLU A 121 -17.17 -1.55 -15.78
CA GLU A 121 -18.08 -0.83 -16.68
C GLU A 121 -18.80 -1.77 -17.63
N SER A 122 -18.07 -2.66 -18.32
CA SER A 122 -18.66 -3.59 -19.30
C SER A 122 -19.60 -4.61 -18.69
N SER A 123 -19.37 -5.00 -17.43
CA SER A 123 -20.25 -5.91 -16.69
C SER A 123 -21.47 -5.22 -16.04
N GLY A 124 -21.50 -3.89 -16.01
CA GLY A 124 -22.49 -3.11 -15.28
C GLY A 124 -22.40 -3.23 -13.76
N SER A 125 -21.34 -3.89 -13.24
CA SER A 125 -21.19 -4.10 -11.79
C SER A 125 -20.89 -2.81 -11.04
N GLY A 126 -20.15 -1.88 -11.64
CA GLY A 126 -19.90 -0.55 -11.08
C GLY A 126 -21.20 0.24 -10.87
N GLU A 127 -22.06 0.32 -11.91
CA GLU A 127 -23.36 0.97 -11.81
C GLU A 127 -24.25 0.29 -10.76
N ALA A 128 -24.29 -1.04 -10.75
CA ALA A 128 -25.07 -1.79 -9.78
C ALA A 128 -24.62 -1.55 -8.34
N ASN A 129 -23.30 -1.44 -8.12
CA ASN A 129 -22.71 -1.12 -6.82
C ASN A 129 -23.16 0.27 -6.32
N PHE A 130 -22.98 1.30 -7.13
CA PHE A 130 -23.31 2.67 -6.72
C PHE A 130 -24.81 2.96 -6.68
N ARG A 131 -25.64 2.19 -7.42
CA ARG A 131 -27.09 2.20 -7.23
C ARG A 131 -27.51 1.59 -5.89
N ARG A 132 -26.79 0.57 -5.42
CA ARG A 132 -27.05 -0.09 -4.12
C ARG A 132 -26.49 0.73 -2.96
N TRP A 133 -25.32 1.31 -3.14
CA TRP A 133 -24.57 2.06 -2.15
C TRP A 133 -24.28 3.46 -2.70
N GLN A 134 -25.09 4.42 -2.36
CA GLN A 134 -25.00 5.80 -2.85
C GLN A 134 -23.95 6.57 -2.06
N ILE A 135 -22.69 6.22 -2.25
CA ILE A 135 -21.55 6.76 -1.47
C ILE A 135 -20.70 7.78 -2.25
N LEU A 136 -20.93 7.92 -3.56
CA LEU A 136 -20.17 8.93 -4.35
C LEU A 136 -20.59 10.35 -3.91
N GLY A 137 -19.59 11.17 -3.60
CA GLY A 137 -19.79 12.51 -3.04
C GLY A 137 -20.12 12.54 -1.54
N GLU A 138 -20.20 11.39 -0.88
CA GLU A 138 -20.51 11.28 0.54
C GLU A 138 -19.28 10.82 1.35
N TYR A 139 -19.06 11.45 2.52
CA TYR A 139 -18.01 11.00 3.40
C TYR A 139 -18.34 9.64 4.03
N VAL A 140 -17.49 8.67 3.78
CA VAL A 140 -17.52 7.36 4.45
C VAL A 140 -16.22 7.20 5.22
N TRP A 141 -16.33 7.14 6.55
CA TRP A 141 -15.14 6.97 7.39
C TRP A 141 -14.43 5.64 7.07
N PRO A 142 -13.12 5.62 6.94
CA PRO A 142 -12.14 6.70 7.11
C PRO A 142 -11.55 7.20 5.77
N ASN A 143 -12.34 7.33 4.71
CA ASN A 143 -11.85 7.76 3.42
C ASN A 143 -11.18 9.14 3.49
N GLU A 144 -10.00 9.29 2.89
CA GLU A 144 -9.30 10.57 2.76
C GLU A 144 -9.91 11.41 1.63
N PHE A 145 -10.10 10.82 0.46
CA PHE A 145 -10.68 11.47 -0.70
C PHE A 145 -12.17 11.17 -0.82
N ILE A 146 -12.93 12.15 -1.31
CA ILE A 146 -14.37 12.03 -1.54
C ILE A 146 -14.65 12.46 -2.98
N GLY A 147 -14.60 11.51 -3.91
CA GLY A 147 -14.92 11.77 -5.31
C GLY A 147 -16.42 11.87 -5.53
N GLY A 148 -16.85 12.89 -6.25
CA GLY A 148 -18.24 13.05 -6.67
C GLY A 148 -18.68 12.06 -7.74
N SER A 149 -17.73 11.33 -8.32
CA SER A 149 -17.97 10.33 -9.36
C SER A 149 -16.93 9.21 -9.29
N TYR A 150 -17.27 8.03 -9.87
CA TYR A 150 -16.33 6.91 -9.97
C TYR A 150 -15.05 7.25 -10.75
N PRO A 151 -15.09 7.99 -11.89
CA PRO A 151 -13.88 8.43 -12.55
C PRO A 151 -12.97 9.33 -11.67
N GLU A 152 -13.53 10.17 -10.80
CA GLU A 152 -12.73 10.99 -9.88
C GLU A 152 -11.99 10.13 -8.86
N GLU A 153 -12.63 9.10 -8.30
CA GLU A 153 -12.00 8.13 -7.40
C GLU A 153 -10.85 7.37 -8.09
N ILE A 154 -11.06 6.96 -9.34
CA ILE A 154 -10.03 6.27 -10.13
C ILE A 154 -8.86 7.21 -10.46
N ASN A 155 -9.12 8.46 -10.81
CA ASN A 155 -8.07 9.44 -11.07
C ASN A 155 -7.25 9.72 -9.80
N TYR A 156 -7.91 9.91 -8.66
CA TYR A 156 -7.23 10.06 -7.38
C TYR A 156 -6.31 8.88 -7.08
N LEU A 157 -6.79 7.64 -7.23
CA LEU A 157 -5.99 6.44 -7.03
C LEU A 157 -4.74 6.41 -7.92
N LYS A 158 -4.90 6.73 -9.21
CA LYS A 158 -3.79 6.75 -10.17
C LYS A 158 -2.76 7.83 -9.83
N ASP A 159 -3.22 9.04 -9.55
CA ASP A 159 -2.35 10.17 -9.20
C ASP A 159 -1.59 9.89 -7.89
N TRP A 160 -2.28 9.31 -6.90
CA TRP A 160 -1.65 8.91 -5.65
C TRP A 160 -0.54 7.88 -5.89
N ILE A 161 -0.80 6.83 -6.68
CA ILE A 161 0.18 5.79 -7.01
C ILE A 161 1.37 6.37 -7.75
N SER A 162 1.16 7.22 -8.75
CA SER A 162 2.23 7.86 -9.52
C SER A 162 3.15 8.68 -8.61
N ASN A 163 2.57 9.51 -7.74
CA ASN A 163 3.32 10.29 -6.76
C ASN A 163 4.07 9.40 -5.76
N ARG A 164 3.43 8.30 -5.31
CA ARG A 164 4.04 7.33 -4.41
C ARG A 164 5.26 6.66 -5.01
N LEU A 165 5.17 6.22 -6.25
CA LEU A 165 6.28 5.59 -6.98
C LEU A 165 7.48 6.54 -7.10
N ILE A 166 7.24 7.78 -7.51
CA ILE A 166 8.29 8.82 -7.61
C ILE A 166 8.96 9.04 -6.26
N TRP A 167 8.17 9.18 -5.21
CA TRP A 167 8.70 9.39 -3.87
C TRP A 167 9.53 8.20 -3.38
N MET A 168 9.02 6.97 -3.52
CA MET A 168 9.73 5.75 -3.12
C MET A 168 11.02 5.56 -3.90
N ASP A 169 11.02 5.80 -5.22
CA ASP A 169 12.24 5.77 -6.06
C ASP A 169 13.31 6.72 -5.50
N SER A 170 12.89 7.94 -5.10
CA SER A 170 13.81 8.92 -4.52
C SER A 170 14.39 8.52 -3.16
N LYS A 171 13.67 7.70 -2.38
CA LYS A 171 14.05 7.32 -1.02
C LYS A 171 14.81 6.00 -0.96
N ILE A 172 14.35 4.97 -1.66
CA ILE A 172 14.97 3.63 -1.64
C ILE A 172 16.39 3.70 -2.26
N ASN A 173 16.59 4.50 -3.27
CA ASN A 173 17.90 4.65 -3.90
C ASN A 173 18.95 5.40 -3.02
N THR A 174 18.53 5.91 -1.86
CA THR A 174 19.43 6.58 -0.89
C THR A 174 19.77 5.73 0.34
N PHE A 175 19.35 4.48 0.39
CA PHE A 175 19.59 3.58 1.54
C PHE A 175 21.03 3.13 1.71
#